data_49febaa6eb093b753c1342a16bf69931
#
_entry.id   49febaa6eb093b753c1342a16bf69931
#
_cell.length_a   1.000
_cell.length_b   1.000
_cell.length_c   1.000
_cell.angle_alpha   90.00
_cell.angle_beta   90.00
_cell.angle_gamma   90.00
#
_symmetry.space_group_name_H-M   'P 1'
#
loop_
_entity.id
_entity.type
_entity.pdbx_description
1 polymer ?
#
loop_
_entity_poly.entity_id
_entity_poly.type
_entity_poly.pdbx_seq_one_letter_code
_entity_poly.pdbx_strand_id
1 'polypeptide(L)'
;MEKADTFDSVMDIVRTLRSEHGCPWDRVQTHESLERCMIEETYEAVEGIHILRDTGDGDNLCEELGDVVFHVAFHSVLAEEEGIFTAEDVFAGICRKMIHRHPHVFSSGHVGNQEADLPDWEQLKQEEKKEKGD
;
A
#
# COMPACT_ATOMS: atom_id res chain seq x y z
N MET A 1 26.97 -9.22 7.59
CA MET A 1 25.77 -8.67 8.23
C MET A 1 24.56 -8.85 7.31
N GLU A 2 23.56 -9.52 7.81
CA GLU A 2 22.37 -9.76 7.01
C GLU A 2 21.59 -8.46 6.79
N LYS A 3 21.11 -8.31 5.57
CA LYS A 3 20.29 -7.16 5.20
C LYS A 3 18.89 -7.35 5.80
N ALA A 4 18.37 -6.31 6.42
CA ALA A 4 16.99 -6.36 6.95
C ALA A 4 16.00 -6.56 5.81
N ASP A 5 14.95 -7.33 6.07
CA ASP A 5 13.88 -7.51 5.11
C ASP A 5 13.03 -6.23 5.05
N THR A 6 12.80 -5.75 3.84
CA THR A 6 12.10 -4.49 3.60
C THR A 6 11.11 -4.70 2.45
N PHE A 7 10.36 -3.63 2.12
CA PHE A 7 9.49 -3.67 0.95
C PHE A 7 10.30 -3.98 -0.31
N ASP A 8 11.51 -3.44 -0.42
CA ASP A 8 12.37 -3.73 -1.58
C ASP A 8 12.70 -5.22 -1.68
N SER A 9 12.86 -5.89 -0.54
CA SER A 9 13.08 -7.34 -0.51
C SER A 9 11.86 -8.08 -1.09
N VAL A 10 10.66 -7.65 -0.74
CA VAL A 10 9.43 -8.23 -1.27
C VAL A 10 9.34 -7.99 -2.78
N MET A 11 9.67 -6.77 -3.24
CA MET A 11 9.69 -6.46 -4.66
C MET A 11 10.64 -7.37 -5.43
N ASP A 12 11.83 -7.59 -4.89
CA ASP A 12 12.83 -8.47 -5.52
C ASP A 12 12.34 -9.92 -5.59
N ILE A 13 11.67 -10.39 -4.55
CA ILE A 13 11.08 -11.73 -4.54
C ILE A 13 10.04 -11.85 -5.65
N VAL A 14 9.15 -10.87 -5.77
CA VAL A 14 8.11 -10.91 -6.81
C VAL A 14 8.74 -10.87 -8.21
N ARG A 15 9.73 -10.01 -8.43
CA ARG A 15 10.43 -9.95 -9.71
C ARG A 15 11.08 -11.30 -10.06
N THR A 16 11.66 -11.95 -9.06
CA THR A 16 12.26 -13.27 -9.26
C THR A 16 11.21 -14.32 -9.60
N LEU A 17 10.07 -14.31 -8.90
CA LEU A 17 8.98 -15.25 -9.17
C LEU A 17 8.43 -15.08 -10.59
N ARG A 18 8.45 -13.85 -11.11
CA ARG A 18 7.96 -13.56 -12.46
C ARG A 18 9.04 -13.64 -13.54
N SER A 19 10.27 -13.94 -13.15
CA SER A 19 11.37 -14.06 -14.11
C SER A 19 11.25 -15.35 -14.94
N GLU A 20 12.06 -15.43 -15.99
CA GLU A 20 12.09 -16.61 -16.89
C GLU A 20 12.26 -17.92 -16.16
N HIS A 21 13.04 -17.90 -15.06
CA HIS A 21 13.30 -19.11 -14.27
C HIS A 21 12.53 -19.12 -12.95
N GLY A 22 11.52 -18.27 -12.83
CA GLY A 22 10.71 -18.17 -11.63
C GLY A 22 9.57 -19.18 -11.59
N CYS A 23 8.47 -18.79 -10.98
CA CYS A 23 7.31 -19.64 -10.81
C CYS A 23 6.36 -19.54 -12.00
N PRO A 24 6.09 -20.64 -12.73
CA PRO A 24 5.18 -20.58 -13.88
C PRO A 24 3.79 -20.05 -13.53
N TRP A 25 3.31 -20.33 -12.32
CA TRP A 25 2.00 -19.85 -11.87
C TRP A 25 1.99 -18.33 -11.70
N ASP A 26 3.04 -17.78 -11.09
CA ASP A 26 3.16 -16.33 -10.89
C ASP A 26 3.42 -15.58 -12.20
N ARG A 27 4.07 -16.24 -13.15
CA ARG A 27 4.39 -15.62 -14.44
C ARG A 27 3.18 -15.33 -15.30
N VAL A 28 2.07 -16.06 -15.10
CA VAL A 28 0.86 -15.88 -15.91
C VAL A 28 -0.17 -14.97 -15.26
N GLN A 29 0.10 -14.49 -14.04
CA GLN A 29 -0.84 -13.62 -13.35
C GLN A 29 -0.92 -12.23 -13.98
N THR A 30 -2.10 -11.64 -13.90
CA THR A 30 -2.37 -10.27 -14.39
C THR A 30 -3.04 -9.50 -13.26
N HIS A 31 -3.21 -8.18 -13.44
CA HIS A 31 -3.96 -7.38 -12.48
C HIS A 31 -5.35 -7.98 -12.25
N GLU A 32 -6.03 -8.34 -13.32
CA GLU A 32 -7.39 -8.89 -13.28
C GLU A 32 -7.45 -10.24 -12.59
N SER A 33 -6.46 -11.12 -12.84
CA SER A 33 -6.47 -12.45 -12.23
C SER A 33 -6.27 -12.40 -10.72
N LEU A 34 -5.73 -11.29 -10.21
CA LEU A 34 -5.44 -11.14 -8.78
C LEU A 34 -6.49 -10.31 -8.02
N GLU A 35 -7.52 -9.80 -8.70
CA GLU A 35 -8.54 -8.97 -8.08
C GLU A 35 -9.19 -9.65 -6.88
N ARG A 36 -9.65 -10.87 -7.09
CA ARG A 36 -10.36 -11.63 -6.05
C ARG A 36 -9.45 -11.93 -4.86
N CYS A 37 -8.22 -12.33 -5.14
CA CYS A 37 -7.26 -12.63 -4.08
C CYS A 37 -6.97 -11.40 -3.22
N MET A 38 -6.85 -10.23 -3.85
CA MET A 38 -6.59 -8.99 -3.14
C MET A 38 -7.75 -8.64 -2.19
N ILE A 39 -8.99 -8.83 -2.65
CA ILE A 39 -10.16 -8.61 -1.81
C ILE A 39 -10.17 -9.59 -0.64
N GLU A 40 -9.93 -10.87 -0.92
CA GLU A 40 -9.91 -11.91 0.11
C GLU A 40 -8.85 -11.64 1.16
N GLU A 41 -7.63 -11.24 0.75
CA GLU A 41 -6.56 -10.93 1.70
C GLU A 41 -6.88 -9.71 2.56
N THR A 42 -7.59 -8.73 2.01
CA THR A 42 -8.03 -7.58 2.79
C THR A 42 -9.04 -8.01 3.87
N TYR A 43 -9.97 -8.88 3.53
CA TYR A 43 -10.90 -9.44 4.52
C TYR A 43 -10.19 -10.27 5.57
N GLU A 44 -9.17 -11.04 5.17
CA GLU A 44 -8.36 -11.80 6.12
C GLU A 44 -7.65 -10.88 7.11
N ALA A 45 -7.13 -9.75 6.62
CA ALA A 45 -6.49 -8.77 7.51
C ALA A 45 -7.50 -8.17 8.48
N VAL A 46 -8.72 -7.89 8.04
CA VAL A 46 -9.79 -7.38 8.91
C VAL A 46 -10.12 -8.43 9.99
N GLU A 47 -10.18 -9.70 9.61
CA GLU A 47 -10.40 -10.77 10.57
C GLU A 47 -9.26 -10.82 11.59
N GLY A 48 -8.03 -10.59 11.16
CA GLY A 48 -6.87 -10.47 12.05
C GLY A 48 -7.02 -9.33 13.06
N ILE A 49 -7.64 -8.22 12.66
CA ILE A 49 -7.95 -7.11 13.57
C ILE A 49 -8.93 -7.57 14.66
N HIS A 50 -9.95 -8.34 14.26
CA HIS A 50 -10.94 -8.87 15.22
C HIS A 50 -10.28 -9.81 16.22
N ILE A 51 -9.40 -10.68 15.77
CA ILE A 51 -8.66 -11.61 16.63
C ILE A 51 -7.81 -10.82 17.63
N LEU A 52 -7.10 -9.81 17.17
CA LEU A 52 -6.29 -8.96 18.04
C LEU A 52 -7.16 -8.28 19.10
N ARG A 53 -8.30 -7.72 18.67
CA ARG A 53 -9.23 -7.07 19.59
C ARG A 53 -9.73 -8.03 20.67
N ASP A 54 -10.09 -9.25 20.27
CA ASP A 54 -10.74 -10.20 21.17
C ASP A 54 -9.78 -10.99 22.05
N THR A 55 -8.55 -11.21 21.58
CA THR A 55 -7.59 -12.09 22.28
C THR A 55 -6.31 -11.39 22.71
N GLY A 56 -5.99 -10.24 22.13
CA GLY A 56 -4.70 -9.57 22.33
C GLY A 56 -3.57 -10.17 21.51
N ASP A 57 -3.83 -11.22 20.72
CA ASP A 57 -2.82 -11.87 19.88
C ASP A 57 -2.79 -11.23 18.51
N GLY A 58 -1.64 -10.66 18.13
CA GLY A 58 -1.46 -9.98 16.87
C GLY A 58 -0.80 -10.80 15.77
N ASP A 59 -0.48 -12.06 16.02
CA ASP A 59 0.26 -12.89 15.07
C ASP A 59 -0.48 -13.03 13.73
N ASN A 60 -1.79 -13.26 13.78
CA ASN A 60 -2.59 -13.41 12.58
C ASN A 60 -2.62 -12.11 11.77
N LEU A 61 -2.85 -10.98 12.44
CA LEU A 61 -2.86 -9.68 11.76
C LEU A 61 -1.50 -9.40 11.11
N CYS A 62 -0.42 -9.71 11.81
CA CYS A 62 0.94 -9.52 11.28
C CYS A 62 1.11 -10.31 9.97
N GLU A 63 0.70 -11.58 9.96
CA GLU A 63 0.80 -12.43 8.78
C GLU A 63 -0.04 -11.89 7.62
N GLU A 64 -1.29 -11.53 7.90
CA GLU A 64 -2.22 -11.06 6.86
C GLU A 64 -1.81 -9.71 6.29
N LEU A 65 -1.21 -8.82 7.10
CA LEU A 65 -0.68 -7.57 6.58
C LEU A 65 0.47 -7.83 5.59
N GLY A 66 1.27 -8.86 5.85
CA GLY A 66 2.31 -9.29 4.91
C GLY A 66 1.71 -9.72 3.59
N ASP A 67 0.61 -10.46 3.62
CA ASP A 67 -0.08 -10.91 2.40
C ASP A 67 -0.65 -9.73 1.62
N VAL A 68 -1.19 -8.72 2.31
CA VAL A 68 -1.68 -7.50 1.65
C VAL A 68 -0.51 -6.76 0.99
N VAL A 69 0.61 -6.63 1.69
CA VAL A 69 1.82 -6.01 1.14
C VAL A 69 2.31 -6.78 -0.10
N PHE A 70 2.24 -8.11 -0.06
CA PHE A 70 2.62 -8.93 -1.20
C PHE A 70 1.79 -8.58 -2.44
N HIS A 71 0.49 -8.35 -2.28
CA HIS A 71 -0.38 -7.92 -3.38
C HIS A 71 0.01 -6.54 -3.90
N VAL A 72 0.34 -5.61 -3.00
CA VAL A 72 0.82 -4.28 -3.41
C VAL A 72 2.09 -4.42 -4.25
N ALA A 73 3.02 -5.24 -3.80
CA ALA A 73 4.27 -5.49 -4.51
C ALA A 73 4.02 -6.15 -5.87
N PHE A 74 3.13 -7.14 -5.90
CA PHE A 74 2.83 -7.88 -7.13
C PHE A 74 2.25 -6.95 -8.21
N HIS A 75 1.26 -6.14 -7.84
CA HIS A 75 0.67 -5.18 -8.78
C HIS A 75 1.68 -4.11 -9.21
N SER A 76 2.59 -3.72 -8.31
CA SER A 76 3.64 -2.76 -8.64
C SER A 76 4.62 -3.34 -9.66
N VAL A 77 4.98 -4.62 -9.53
CA VAL A 77 5.85 -5.30 -10.50
C VAL A 77 5.14 -5.43 -11.84
N LEU A 78 3.86 -5.80 -11.85
CA LEU A 78 3.08 -5.90 -13.10
C LEU A 78 3.05 -4.55 -13.82
N ALA A 79 2.79 -3.48 -13.09
CA ALA A 79 2.76 -2.13 -13.68
C ALA A 79 4.14 -1.69 -14.19
N GLU A 80 5.19 -2.03 -13.45
CA GLU A 80 6.57 -1.75 -13.85
C GLU A 80 6.90 -2.45 -15.18
N GLU A 81 6.50 -3.73 -15.31
CA GLU A 81 6.72 -4.50 -16.55
C GLU A 81 6.05 -3.87 -17.75
N GLU A 82 4.88 -3.28 -17.55
CA GLU A 82 4.10 -2.66 -18.62
C GLU A 82 4.48 -1.18 -18.86
N GLY A 83 5.38 -0.65 -18.03
CA GLY A 83 5.82 0.73 -18.17
C GLY A 83 4.76 1.75 -17.73
N ILE A 84 3.83 1.37 -16.86
CA ILE A 84 2.74 2.24 -16.42
C ILE A 84 3.15 3.09 -15.22
N PHE A 85 3.67 2.47 -14.17
CA PHE A 85 4.20 3.15 -12.99
C PHE A 85 5.14 2.21 -12.24
N THR A 86 5.85 2.76 -11.24
CA THR A 86 6.78 2.00 -10.41
C THR A 86 6.31 1.99 -8.96
N ALA A 87 6.93 1.15 -8.13
CA ALA A 87 6.67 1.14 -6.70
C ALA A 87 7.00 2.50 -6.08
N GLU A 88 8.05 3.16 -6.56
CA GLU A 88 8.41 4.50 -6.09
C GLU A 88 7.28 5.51 -6.35
N ASP A 89 6.59 5.38 -7.47
CA ASP A 89 5.43 6.22 -7.77
C ASP A 89 4.30 5.98 -6.77
N VAL A 90 4.06 4.72 -6.39
CA VAL A 90 3.04 4.37 -5.41
C VAL A 90 3.36 5.04 -4.07
N PHE A 91 4.60 4.91 -3.61
CA PHE A 91 5.01 5.50 -2.33
C PHE A 91 5.02 7.02 -2.36
N ALA A 92 5.54 7.61 -3.43
CA ALA A 92 5.56 9.08 -3.58
C ALA A 92 4.14 9.64 -3.54
N GLY A 93 3.22 8.95 -4.21
CA GLY A 93 1.82 9.36 -4.24
C GLY A 93 1.17 9.36 -2.87
N ILE A 94 1.34 8.28 -2.10
CA ILE A 94 0.73 8.19 -0.78
C ILE A 94 1.39 9.18 0.21
N CYS A 95 2.70 9.37 0.11
CA CYS A 95 3.40 10.32 0.97
C CYS A 95 2.88 11.75 0.72
N ARG A 96 2.80 12.16 -0.53
CA ARG A 96 2.29 13.50 -0.87
C ARG A 96 0.85 13.69 -0.40
N LYS A 97 0.01 12.69 -0.63
CA LYS A 97 -1.40 12.73 -0.24
C LYS A 97 -1.55 12.91 1.27
N MET A 98 -0.84 12.13 2.06
CA MET A 98 -0.96 12.19 3.51
C MET A 98 -0.41 13.48 4.08
N ILE A 99 0.69 13.98 3.54
CA ILE A 99 1.25 15.27 3.95
C ILE A 99 0.27 16.40 3.62
N HIS A 100 -0.29 16.39 2.42
CA HIS A 100 -1.26 17.39 1.99
C HIS A 100 -2.53 17.37 2.84
N ARG A 101 -3.01 16.19 3.21
CA ARG A 101 -4.23 16.03 4.00
C ARG A 101 -4.05 16.32 5.49
N HIS A 102 -2.81 16.51 5.93
CA HIS A 102 -2.49 16.79 7.33
C HIS A 102 -1.69 18.09 7.48
N PRO A 103 -2.21 19.22 6.96
CA PRO A 103 -1.48 20.49 7.07
C PRO A 103 -1.29 20.91 8.52
N HIS A 104 -2.17 20.48 9.42
CA HIS A 104 -2.06 20.74 10.86
C HIS A 104 -0.85 20.06 11.50
N VAL A 105 -0.22 19.13 10.80
CA VAL A 105 0.98 18.41 11.29
C VAL A 105 2.22 18.79 10.47
N PHE A 106 2.09 18.83 9.14
CA PHE A 106 3.24 18.97 8.23
C PHE A 106 3.44 20.36 7.65
N SER A 107 2.47 21.27 7.86
CA SER A 107 2.60 22.63 7.33
C SER A 107 3.67 23.41 8.11
N SER A 108 4.60 24.05 7.37
CA SER A 108 5.64 24.88 7.94
C SER A 108 5.02 26.07 8.66
N GLY A 109 5.48 26.32 9.89
CA GLY A 109 4.98 27.44 10.68
C GLY A 109 3.63 27.22 11.35
N HIS A 110 3.11 26.02 11.28
CA HIS A 110 1.86 25.68 11.95
C HIS A 110 2.06 25.74 13.47
N VAL A 111 1.25 26.55 14.14
CA VAL A 111 1.28 26.74 15.59
C VAL A 111 -0.16 26.80 16.08
N GLY A 112 -0.52 26.00 17.05
CA GLY A 112 -1.83 26.11 17.64
C GLY A 112 -2.49 24.79 17.95
N ASN A 113 -3.80 24.83 18.15
CA ASN A 113 -4.61 23.68 18.49
C ASN A 113 -4.85 22.82 17.23
N GLN A 114 -4.21 21.69 17.17
CA GLN A 114 -4.31 20.77 16.03
C GLN A 114 -5.74 20.29 15.81
N GLU A 115 -6.51 20.10 16.87
CA GLU A 115 -7.91 19.68 16.74
C GLU A 115 -8.76 20.73 16.03
N ALA A 116 -8.52 22.01 16.32
CA ALA A 116 -9.24 23.12 15.68
C ALA A 116 -8.86 23.29 14.23
N ASP A 117 -7.68 22.81 13.84
CA ASP A 117 -7.14 22.96 12.49
C ASP A 117 -7.27 21.70 11.63
N LEU A 118 -8.10 20.74 12.06
CA LEU A 118 -8.32 19.52 11.29
C LEU A 118 -8.88 19.84 9.91
N PRO A 119 -8.36 19.20 8.87
CA PRO A 119 -8.82 19.46 7.52
C PRO A 119 -10.20 18.87 7.25
N ASP A 120 -10.90 19.44 6.28
CA ASP A 120 -12.09 18.85 5.70
C ASP A 120 -11.63 17.83 4.64
N TRP A 121 -11.75 16.56 4.97
CA TRP A 121 -11.30 15.48 4.11
C TRP A 121 -11.97 15.47 2.74
N GLU A 122 -13.28 15.75 2.71
CA GLU A 122 -14.02 15.77 1.45
C GLU A 122 -13.55 16.90 0.53
N GLN A 123 -13.31 18.07 1.11
CA GLN A 123 -12.81 19.22 0.37
C GLN A 123 -11.42 18.92 -0.21
N LEU A 124 -10.54 18.33 0.59
CA LEU A 124 -9.19 17.96 0.15
C LEU A 124 -9.23 16.95 -1.00
N LYS A 125 -10.11 15.96 -0.90
CA LYS A 125 -10.28 14.97 -1.96
C LYS A 125 -10.75 15.62 -3.26
N GLN A 126 -11.68 16.57 -3.17
CA GLN A 126 -12.19 17.28 -4.35
C GLN A 126 -11.12 18.15 -4.98
N GLU A 127 -10.31 18.83 -4.17
CA GLU A 127 -9.20 19.64 -4.66
C GLU A 127 -8.18 18.77 -5.40
N GLU A 128 -7.86 17.62 -4.85
CA GLU A 128 -6.93 16.67 -5.47
C GLU A 128 -7.46 16.17 -6.82
N LYS A 129 -8.76 15.90 -6.91
CA LYS A 129 -9.39 15.48 -8.16
C LYS A 129 -9.31 16.55 -9.22
N LYS A 130 -9.54 17.82 -8.84
CA LYS A 130 -9.44 18.95 -9.76
C LYS A 130 -8.02 19.09 -10.30
N GLU A 131 -7.02 18.93 -9.46
CA GLU A 131 -5.62 19.00 -9.88
C GLU A 131 -5.28 17.91 -10.88
N LYS A 132 -5.93 16.75 -10.76
CA LYS A 132 -5.74 15.63 -11.69
C LYS A 132 -6.59 15.72 -12.95
N GLY A 133 -7.48 16.70 -13.04
CA GLY A 133 -8.36 16.88 -14.19
C GLY A 133 -9.58 15.96 -14.18
N ASP A 134 -9.95 15.43 -13.05
CA ASP A 134 -11.10 14.54 -12.92
C ASP A 134 -12.42 15.29 -12.68
#